data_5f4e337f2ea779f61ad79689b5f30384
#
_entry.id   5f4e337f2ea779f61ad79689b5f30384
#
_cell.length_a   1.000
_cell.length_b   1.000
_cell.length_c   1.000
_cell.angle_alpha   90.00
_cell.angle_beta   90.00
_cell.angle_gamma   90.00
#
_symmetry.space_group_name_H-M   'P 1'
#
loop_
_entity.id
_entity.type
_entity.pdbx_description
1 polymer ?
#
loop_
_entity_poly.entity_id
_entity_poly.type
_entity_poly.pdbx_seq_one_letter_code
_entity_poly.pdbx_strand_id
1 'polypeptide(L)'
;MEGATNNWFSNKYSIGYALSGGFIKGFAHLGAMQALLEHDIKPNIISGVSAGALAGVFYADGNEPHKVLDYFAGHKFQDLTKLVIPKVGLFELSEFKDFLKSNLKAKKLEELQLPLIITATDLDHGRLAHFHKGDIAERVAASCCMPVLFAPVKIDETY
;
A
#
# COMPACT_ATOMS: atom_id res chain seq x y z
N MET A 1 4.76 14.79 -31.40
CA MET A 1 4.07 14.21 -30.23
C MET A 1 4.91 14.58 -29.01
N GLU A 2 4.59 15.70 -28.41
CA GLU A 2 5.27 16.17 -27.21
C GLU A 2 4.75 15.31 -26.06
N GLY A 3 5.65 14.48 -25.50
CA GLY A 3 5.37 13.73 -24.30
C GLY A 3 5.14 14.71 -23.17
N ALA A 4 3.93 14.76 -22.63
CA ALA A 4 3.66 15.43 -21.38
C ALA A 4 4.53 14.77 -20.29
N THR A 5 5.69 15.34 -20.03
CA THR A 5 6.46 15.06 -18.83
C THR A 5 5.59 15.53 -17.66
N ASN A 6 4.86 14.59 -17.08
CA ASN A 6 4.13 14.85 -15.86
C ASN A 6 5.15 15.31 -14.82
N ASN A 7 5.13 16.57 -14.49
CA ASN A 7 6.03 17.24 -13.55
C ASN A 7 5.65 16.89 -12.09
N TRP A 8 5.48 15.59 -11.84
CA TRP A 8 5.17 15.01 -10.53
C TRP A 8 6.28 15.24 -9.51
N PHE A 9 7.50 15.41 -10.01
CA PHE A 9 8.73 15.61 -9.25
C PHE A 9 9.23 17.05 -9.39
N SER A 10 8.36 18.05 -9.21
CA SER A 10 8.88 19.37 -8.88
C SER A 10 9.65 19.25 -7.56
N ASN A 11 10.66 20.09 -7.31
CA ASN A 11 11.51 20.16 -6.09
C ASN A 11 10.73 20.29 -4.76
N LYS A 12 9.49 19.81 -4.72
CA LYS A 12 8.56 19.89 -3.59
C LYS A 12 8.89 18.87 -2.49
N TYR A 13 9.53 17.76 -2.85
CA TYR A 13 9.82 16.67 -1.92
C TYR A 13 11.31 16.55 -1.69
N SER A 14 11.74 16.59 -0.43
CA SER A 14 13.16 16.47 -0.03
C SER A 14 13.51 15.03 0.36
N ILE A 15 12.58 14.28 0.93
CA ILE A 15 12.78 12.91 1.38
C ILE A 15 11.60 12.07 0.90
N GLY A 16 11.88 10.98 0.19
CA GLY A 16 10.91 9.99 -0.22
C GLY A 16 11.23 8.62 0.38
N TYR A 17 10.20 7.90 0.84
CA TYR A 17 10.35 6.50 1.20
C TYR A 17 9.86 5.61 0.06
N ALA A 18 10.70 4.69 -0.39
CA ALA A 18 10.35 3.66 -1.38
C ALA A 18 10.24 2.31 -0.66
N LEU A 19 9.03 1.80 -0.52
CA LEU A 19 8.70 0.61 0.25
C LEU A 19 8.36 -0.54 -0.71
N SER A 20 9.22 -1.55 -0.74
CA SER A 20 9.07 -2.71 -1.64
C SER A 20 7.98 -3.68 -1.17
N GLY A 21 7.58 -4.58 -2.07
CA GLY A 21 6.83 -5.78 -1.70
C GLY A 21 7.69 -6.73 -0.85
N GLY A 22 7.06 -7.61 -0.08
CA GLY A 22 7.81 -8.53 0.78
C GLY A 22 6.95 -9.43 1.66
N PHE A 23 5.64 -9.47 1.41
CA PHE A 23 4.71 -10.27 2.20
C PHE A 23 4.90 -9.99 3.69
N ILE A 24 5.11 -11.02 4.53
CA ILE A 24 5.32 -10.87 5.98
C ILE A 24 6.54 -10.01 6.33
N LYS A 25 7.54 -9.96 5.45
CA LYS A 25 8.72 -9.10 5.63
C LYS A 25 8.37 -7.59 5.57
N GLY A 26 7.15 -7.25 5.15
CA GLY A 26 6.64 -5.87 5.18
C GLY A 26 6.67 -5.22 6.55
N PHE A 27 6.64 -6.00 7.63
CA PHE A 27 6.83 -5.47 8.99
C PHE A 27 8.21 -4.83 9.21
N ALA A 28 9.23 -5.24 8.43
CA ALA A 28 10.54 -4.59 8.46
C ALA A 28 10.48 -3.13 8.01
N HIS A 29 9.55 -2.77 7.13
CA HIS A 29 9.33 -1.37 6.73
C HIS A 29 8.91 -0.52 7.92
N LEU A 30 8.01 -1.02 8.77
CA LEU A 30 7.55 -0.29 9.96
C LEU A 30 8.71 -0.05 10.95
N GLY A 31 9.56 -1.07 11.17
CA GLY A 31 10.75 -0.92 12.02
C GLY A 31 11.76 0.08 11.44
N ALA A 32 12.04 -0.01 10.15
CA ALA A 32 12.94 0.93 9.48
C ALA A 32 12.40 2.37 9.51
N MET A 33 11.10 2.55 9.24
CA MET A 33 10.45 3.85 9.32
C MET A 33 10.50 4.42 10.75
N GLN A 34 10.26 3.59 11.76
CA GLN A 34 10.36 3.99 13.16
C GLN A 34 11.77 4.51 13.50
N ALA A 35 12.81 3.77 13.12
CA ALA A 35 14.20 4.16 13.35
C ALA A 35 14.56 5.48 12.64
N LEU A 36 14.09 5.67 11.39
CA LEU A 36 14.31 6.92 10.66
C LEU A 36 13.62 8.11 11.34
N LEU A 37 12.40 7.91 11.84
CA LEU A 37 11.66 8.95 12.55
C LEU A 37 12.31 9.36 13.87
N GLU A 38 12.93 8.42 14.59
CA GLU A 38 13.69 8.68 15.82
C GLU A 38 14.93 9.54 15.56
N HIS A 39 15.40 9.57 14.31
CA HIS A 39 16.48 10.45 13.85
C HIS A 39 15.99 11.68 13.08
N ASP A 40 14.71 12.05 13.24
CA ASP A 40 14.07 13.20 12.54
C ASP A 40 14.10 13.12 11.01
N ILE A 41 14.33 11.94 10.44
CA ILE A 41 14.27 11.69 9.01
C ILE A 41 12.82 11.34 8.65
N LYS A 42 12.04 12.35 8.22
CA LYS A 42 10.61 12.23 7.92
C LYS A 42 10.37 12.32 6.43
N PRO A 43 9.55 11.43 5.84
CA PRO A 43 9.26 11.50 4.42
C PRO A 43 8.27 12.63 4.12
N ASN A 44 8.41 13.22 2.94
CA ASN A 44 7.41 14.14 2.37
C ASN A 44 6.52 13.44 1.33
N ILE A 45 6.93 12.26 0.88
CA ILE A 45 6.20 11.41 -0.06
C ILE A 45 6.59 9.95 0.18
N ILE A 46 5.67 9.05 -0.09
CA ILE A 46 5.89 7.60 -0.01
C ILE A 46 5.51 6.96 -1.35
N SER A 47 6.29 5.99 -1.78
CA SER A 47 5.85 5.03 -2.79
C SER A 47 5.88 3.63 -2.23
N GLY A 48 4.87 2.82 -2.54
CA GLY A 48 4.75 1.49 -1.98
C GLY A 48 4.22 0.46 -2.97
N VAL A 49 4.70 -0.76 -2.81
CA VAL A 49 4.23 -1.94 -3.56
C VAL A 49 3.85 -3.02 -2.56
N SER A 50 2.65 -3.63 -2.72
CA SER A 50 2.19 -4.75 -1.89
C SER A 50 2.31 -4.46 -0.38
N ALA A 51 3.11 -5.23 0.35
CA ALA A 51 3.36 -5.00 1.78
C ALA A 51 3.89 -3.59 2.09
N GLY A 52 4.67 -3.01 1.18
CA GLY A 52 5.12 -1.61 1.29
C GLY A 52 3.98 -0.61 1.06
N ALA A 53 3.02 -0.91 0.19
CA ALA A 53 1.82 -0.09 0.05
C ALA A 53 0.97 -0.13 1.33
N LEU A 54 0.85 -1.30 1.95
CA LEU A 54 0.15 -1.48 3.22
C LEU A 54 0.81 -0.69 4.36
N ALA A 55 2.11 -0.81 4.55
CA ALA A 55 2.85 -0.05 5.55
C ALA A 55 2.76 1.47 5.29
N GLY A 56 2.92 1.85 4.02
CA GLY A 56 2.86 3.24 3.58
C GLY A 56 1.51 3.89 3.81
N VAL A 57 0.41 3.18 3.53
CA VAL A 57 -0.95 3.74 3.71
C VAL A 57 -1.28 3.98 5.17
N PHE A 58 -0.94 3.06 6.07
CA PHE A 58 -1.18 3.28 7.50
C PHE A 58 -0.38 4.47 8.02
N TYR A 59 0.88 4.60 7.63
CA TYR A 59 1.69 5.75 8.02
C TYR A 59 1.17 7.05 7.42
N ALA A 60 0.83 7.06 6.13
CA ALA A 60 0.30 8.24 5.45
C ALA A 60 -1.08 8.67 5.97
N ASP A 61 -1.85 7.76 6.55
CA ASP A 61 -3.12 8.02 7.25
C ASP A 61 -2.92 8.62 8.67
N GLY A 62 -1.65 8.79 9.11
CA GLY A 62 -1.28 9.41 10.38
C GLY A 62 -1.08 8.42 11.53
N ASN A 63 -0.85 7.14 11.25
CA ASN A 63 -0.51 6.16 12.28
C ASN A 63 1.00 6.07 12.46
N GLU A 64 1.47 6.02 13.69
CA GLU A 64 2.87 5.82 14.01
C GLU A 64 3.30 4.38 13.73
N PRO A 65 4.49 4.14 13.12
CA PRO A 65 4.90 2.80 12.69
C PRO A 65 4.86 1.75 13.81
N HIS A 66 5.31 2.09 15.02
CA HIS A 66 5.29 1.16 16.15
C HIS A 66 3.86 0.77 16.56
N LYS A 67 2.89 1.71 16.52
CA LYS A 67 1.49 1.41 16.82
C LYS A 67 0.86 0.49 15.78
N VAL A 68 1.23 0.67 14.52
CA VAL A 68 0.82 -0.23 13.43
C VAL A 68 1.39 -1.61 13.65
N LEU A 69 2.67 -1.71 14.05
CA LEU A 69 3.32 -2.98 14.36
C LEU A 69 2.65 -3.68 15.55
N ASP A 70 2.39 -2.96 16.65
CA ASP A 70 1.71 -3.50 17.84
C ASP A 70 0.30 -3.97 17.51
N TYR A 71 -0.43 -3.22 16.68
CA TYR A 71 -1.75 -3.61 16.20
C TYR A 71 -1.71 -4.96 15.47
N PHE A 72 -0.78 -5.12 14.54
CA PHE A 72 -0.63 -6.37 13.80
C PHE A 72 -0.07 -7.50 14.66
N ALA A 73 0.83 -7.22 15.61
CA ALA A 73 1.36 -8.21 16.54
C ALA A 73 0.31 -8.69 17.57
N GLY A 74 -0.58 -7.79 17.99
CA GLY A 74 -1.66 -8.10 18.94
C GLY A 74 -2.80 -8.91 18.34
N HIS A 75 -3.03 -8.81 17.04
CA HIS A 75 -3.97 -9.67 16.32
C HIS A 75 -3.23 -10.96 15.97
N LYS A 76 -3.78 -12.10 16.40
CA LYS A 76 -3.13 -13.39 16.15
C LYS A 76 -2.69 -13.46 14.70
N PHE A 77 -1.41 -13.68 14.48
CA PHE A 77 -0.78 -13.84 13.17
C PHE A 77 -1.59 -14.75 12.22
N GLN A 78 -2.35 -15.68 12.81
CA GLN A 78 -3.28 -16.57 12.12
C GLN A 78 -4.47 -15.84 11.48
N ASP A 79 -4.89 -14.69 12.00
CA ASP A 79 -5.99 -13.91 11.41
C ASP A 79 -5.51 -13.06 10.25
N LEU A 80 -4.27 -12.57 10.31
CA LEU A 80 -3.60 -11.94 9.16
C LEU A 80 -3.29 -12.93 8.04
N THR A 81 -2.90 -14.16 8.39
CA THR A 81 -2.67 -15.20 7.39
C THR A 81 -3.96 -15.70 6.75
N LYS A 82 -5.09 -15.65 7.46
CA LYS A 82 -6.42 -15.94 6.87
C LYS A 82 -6.84 -14.87 5.86
N LEU A 83 -6.46 -13.60 6.10
CA LEU A 83 -6.69 -12.50 5.15
C LEU A 83 -5.80 -12.60 3.90
N VAL A 84 -4.68 -13.31 3.96
CA VAL A 84 -3.64 -13.29 2.93
C VAL A 84 -3.33 -14.66 2.33
N ILE A 85 -3.65 -15.78 3.01
CA ILE A 85 -3.38 -17.14 2.52
C ILE A 85 -4.68 -17.89 2.29
N PRO A 86 -5.01 -18.18 1.04
CA PRO A 86 -6.19 -18.94 0.69
C PRO A 86 -6.10 -20.40 1.13
N LYS A 87 -7.22 -20.95 1.61
CA LYS A 87 -7.29 -22.37 1.95
C LYS A 87 -7.61 -23.26 0.74
N VAL A 88 -8.33 -22.79 -0.25
CA VAL A 88 -8.63 -23.48 -1.53
C VAL A 88 -9.16 -22.49 -2.58
N GLY A 89 -8.56 -22.39 -3.77
CA GLY A 89 -9.09 -21.65 -4.94
C GLY A 89 -8.58 -20.22 -5.13
N LEU A 90 -9.05 -19.57 -6.18
CA LEU A 90 -8.84 -18.13 -6.40
C LEU A 90 -9.71 -17.34 -5.41
N PHE A 91 -9.07 -16.51 -4.59
CA PHE A 91 -9.75 -15.75 -3.54
C PHE A 91 -10.03 -14.32 -3.95
N GLU A 92 -11.15 -13.82 -3.48
CA GLU A 92 -11.46 -12.41 -3.50
C GLU A 92 -10.81 -11.72 -2.30
N LEU A 93 -10.27 -10.53 -2.53
CA LEU A 93 -9.69 -9.67 -1.49
C LEU A 93 -10.76 -8.81 -0.78
N SER A 94 -12.01 -9.28 -0.73
CA SER A 94 -13.13 -8.56 -0.11
C SER A 94 -12.88 -8.29 1.38
N GLU A 95 -12.54 -9.32 2.16
CA GLU A 95 -12.26 -9.20 3.59
C GLU A 95 -11.06 -8.27 3.84
N PHE A 96 -10.05 -8.32 2.98
CA PHE A 96 -8.90 -7.42 3.06
C PHE A 96 -9.28 -5.96 2.77
N LYS A 97 -10.15 -5.72 1.78
CA LYS A 97 -10.70 -4.38 1.51
C LYS A 97 -11.52 -3.86 2.69
N ASP A 98 -12.35 -4.71 3.29
CA ASP A 98 -13.17 -4.34 4.44
C ASP A 98 -12.30 -4.06 5.68
N PHE A 99 -11.24 -4.83 5.87
CA PHE A 99 -10.22 -4.56 6.88
C PHE A 99 -9.61 -3.15 6.70
N LEU A 100 -9.17 -2.80 5.49
CA LEU A 100 -8.61 -1.48 5.22
C LEU A 100 -9.63 -0.36 5.47
N LYS A 101 -10.85 -0.54 4.99
CA LYS A 101 -11.95 0.44 5.20
C LYS A 101 -12.28 0.66 6.66
N SER A 102 -12.15 -0.37 7.49
CA SER A 102 -12.47 -0.30 8.92
C SER A 102 -11.35 0.33 9.75
N ASN A 103 -10.10 0.23 9.29
CA ASN A 103 -8.93 0.63 10.07
C ASN A 103 -8.23 1.91 9.57
N LEU A 104 -8.65 2.46 8.43
CA LEU A 104 -8.13 3.72 7.90
C LEU A 104 -9.18 4.83 8.03
N LYS A 105 -8.73 6.05 8.37
CA LYS A 105 -9.56 7.25 8.43
C LYS A 105 -9.89 7.73 7.02
N ALA A 106 -8.85 7.89 6.19
CA ALA A 106 -8.99 8.25 4.79
C ALA A 106 -9.59 7.09 3.98
N LYS A 107 -10.44 7.41 3.01
CA LYS A 107 -11.00 6.43 2.07
C LYS A 107 -10.37 6.53 0.69
N LYS A 108 -9.82 7.69 0.35
CA LYS A 108 -9.15 7.96 -0.91
C LYS A 108 -7.70 8.37 -0.69
N LEU A 109 -6.83 8.05 -1.65
CA LEU A 109 -5.40 8.38 -1.58
C LEU A 109 -5.14 9.89 -1.44
N GLU A 110 -5.95 10.71 -2.07
CA GLU A 110 -5.86 12.18 -2.00
C GLU A 110 -6.31 12.78 -0.65
N GLU A 111 -6.89 11.98 0.24
CA GLU A 111 -7.30 12.37 1.59
C GLU A 111 -6.23 12.08 2.64
N LEU A 112 -5.17 11.35 2.26
CA LEU A 112 -4.07 11.01 3.16
C LEU A 112 -3.29 12.25 3.61
N GLN A 113 -2.72 12.20 4.81
CA GLN A 113 -1.91 13.30 5.38
C GLN A 113 -0.58 13.48 4.63
N LEU A 114 -0.07 12.40 4.03
CA LEU A 114 1.11 12.40 3.18
C LEU A 114 0.78 11.82 1.81
N PRO A 115 1.34 12.39 0.72
CA PRO A 115 1.21 11.81 -0.59
C PRO A 115 1.74 10.38 -0.64
N LEU A 116 0.91 9.46 -1.13
CA LEU A 116 1.26 8.07 -1.34
C LEU A 116 1.04 7.69 -2.80
N ILE A 117 2.05 7.06 -3.39
CA ILE A 117 1.96 6.42 -4.70
C ILE A 117 1.93 4.91 -4.50
N ILE A 118 0.87 4.27 -4.95
CA ILE A 118 0.75 2.80 -4.94
C ILE A 118 1.05 2.28 -6.34
N THR A 119 1.91 1.28 -6.44
CA THR A 119 2.22 0.62 -7.71
C THR A 119 1.61 -0.76 -7.75
N ALA A 120 0.95 -1.08 -8.86
CA ALA A 120 0.43 -2.41 -9.18
C ALA A 120 0.84 -2.79 -10.63
N THR A 121 0.47 -3.99 -11.05
CA THR A 121 0.67 -4.45 -12.43
C THR A 121 -0.65 -4.40 -13.18
N ASP A 122 -0.68 -3.66 -14.28
CA ASP A 122 -1.76 -3.67 -15.26
C ASP A 122 -1.60 -4.94 -16.11
N LEU A 123 -2.48 -5.91 -15.88
CA LEU A 123 -2.40 -7.23 -16.53
C LEU A 123 -2.81 -7.18 -18.00
N ASP A 124 -3.73 -6.30 -18.35
CA ASP A 124 -4.23 -6.18 -19.73
C ASP A 124 -3.15 -5.64 -20.68
N HIS A 125 -2.24 -4.81 -20.16
CA HIS A 125 -1.21 -4.15 -20.96
C HIS A 125 0.23 -4.57 -20.60
N GLY A 126 0.41 -5.40 -19.58
CA GLY A 126 1.72 -5.88 -19.13
C GLY A 126 2.67 -4.78 -18.67
N ARG A 127 2.16 -3.77 -17.98
CA ARG A 127 2.92 -2.59 -17.53
C ARG A 127 2.65 -2.25 -16.06
N LEU A 128 3.47 -1.35 -15.50
CA LEU A 128 3.22 -0.81 -14.17
C LEU A 128 2.10 0.25 -14.22
N ALA A 129 1.18 0.15 -13.26
CA ALA A 129 0.18 1.16 -12.96
C ALA A 129 0.56 1.88 -11.66
N HIS A 130 0.52 3.22 -11.66
CA HIS A 130 0.84 4.05 -10.50
C HIS A 130 -0.40 4.84 -10.08
N PHE A 131 -0.86 4.61 -8.86
CA PHE A 131 -2.03 5.26 -8.30
C PHE A 131 -1.65 6.29 -7.25
N HIS A 132 -2.15 7.50 -7.38
CA HIS A 132 -2.00 8.60 -6.43
C HIS A 132 -3.36 9.21 -6.05
N LYS A 133 -4.44 8.64 -6.58
CA LYS A 133 -5.85 9.04 -6.35
C LYS A 133 -6.76 7.81 -6.36
N GLY A 134 -7.94 7.98 -5.76
CA GLY A 134 -9.02 7.02 -5.76
C GLY A 134 -9.07 6.15 -4.51
N ASP A 135 -9.97 5.17 -4.48
CA ASP A 135 -10.25 4.34 -3.32
C ASP A 135 -9.00 3.59 -2.84
N ILE A 136 -8.64 3.79 -1.59
CA ILE A 136 -7.43 3.19 -0.98
C ILE A 136 -7.52 1.66 -0.97
N ALA A 137 -8.67 1.14 -0.54
CA ALA A 137 -8.82 -0.30 -0.35
C ALA A 137 -8.67 -1.06 -1.69
N GLU A 138 -9.20 -0.50 -2.78
CA GLU A 138 -9.05 -1.09 -4.11
C GLU A 138 -7.60 -1.05 -4.59
N ARG A 139 -6.92 0.12 -4.47
CA ARG A 139 -5.56 0.30 -4.98
C ARG A 139 -4.54 -0.52 -4.18
N VAL A 140 -4.69 -0.59 -2.85
CA VAL A 140 -3.86 -1.46 -2.01
C VAL A 140 -4.14 -2.93 -2.32
N ALA A 141 -5.41 -3.33 -2.46
CA ALA A 141 -5.77 -4.69 -2.83
C ALA A 141 -5.17 -5.10 -4.19
N ALA A 142 -5.26 -4.22 -5.21
CA ALA A 142 -4.64 -4.48 -6.51
C ALA A 142 -3.13 -4.65 -6.41
N SER A 143 -2.45 -3.81 -5.61
CA SER A 143 -1.01 -3.93 -5.37
C SER A 143 -0.62 -5.19 -4.59
N CYS A 144 -1.50 -5.70 -3.74
CA CYS A 144 -1.30 -6.92 -2.94
C CYS A 144 -1.77 -8.18 -3.67
N CYS A 145 -2.46 -8.03 -4.80
CA CYS A 145 -2.99 -9.14 -5.57
C CYS A 145 -1.88 -9.95 -6.23
N MET A 146 -1.58 -11.10 -5.63
CA MET A 146 -0.56 -12.01 -6.18
C MET A 146 -1.20 -12.91 -7.22
N PRO A 147 -0.70 -12.90 -8.48
CA PRO A 147 -1.20 -13.81 -9.53
C PRO A 147 -1.24 -15.27 -9.06
N VAL A 148 -2.22 -16.04 -9.57
CA VAL A 148 -2.47 -17.43 -9.22
C VAL A 148 -3.12 -17.64 -7.85
N LEU A 149 -2.84 -16.77 -6.86
CA LEU A 149 -3.44 -16.90 -5.51
C LEU A 149 -4.76 -16.12 -5.39
N PHE A 150 -4.85 -14.94 -5.99
CA PHE A 150 -6.01 -14.07 -5.92
C PHE A 150 -6.61 -13.79 -7.29
N ALA A 151 -7.92 -13.58 -7.32
CA ALA A 151 -8.58 -13.04 -8.49
C ALA A 151 -8.10 -11.59 -8.73
N PRO A 152 -7.80 -11.22 -9.99
CA PRO A 152 -7.39 -9.84 -10.31
C PRO A 152 -8.42 -8.81 -9.83
N VAL A 153 -7.92 -7.67 -9.35
CA VAL A 153 -8.77 -6.56 -8.95
C VAL A 153 -9.01 -5.67 -10.16
N LYS A 154 -10.28 -5.49 -10.54
CA LYS A 154 -10.65 -4.55 -11.60
C LYS A 154 -10.64 -3.13 -11.05
N ILE A 155 -9.89 -2.23 -11.69
CA ILE A 155 -9.87 -0.80 -11.41
C ILE A 155 -10.26 -0.06 -12.69
N ASP A 156 -11.34 0.70 -12.60
CA ASP A 156 -12.00 1.29 -13.76
C ASP A 156 -12.34 0.16 -14.77
N GLU A 157 -11.80 0.17 -15.97
CA GLU A 157 -12.05 -0.86 -16.99
C GLU A 157 -10.85 -1.83 -17.17
N THR A 158 -9.82 -1.80 -16.28
CA THR A 158 -8.54 -2.52 -16.42
C THR A 158 -8.30 -3.49 -15.24
N TYR A 159 -7.69 -4.63 -15.56
CA TYR A 159 -7.23 -5.62 -14.57
C TYR A 159 -5.74 -5.54 -14.31
#